data_0b9f8a1d066831381462be03a863c626
#
_entry.id   0b9f8a1d066831381462be03a863c626
#
_cell.length_a   1.000
_cell.length_b   1.000
_cell.length_c   1.000
_cell.angle_alpha   90.00
_cell.angle_beta   90.00
_cell.angle_gamma   90.00
#
_symmetry.space_group_name_H-M   'P 1'
#
loop_
_entity.id
_entity.type
_entity.pdbx_description
1 polymer ?
#
loop_
_entity_poly.entity_id
_entity_poly.type
_entity_poly.pdbx_seq_one_letter_code
_entity_poly.pdbx_strand_id
1 'polypeptide(L)'
;MKKFTIADFSIYKTQTKKITMITAYDFNHAQLIAESLIDTILVGDSLGMVVQGSNNTLNVSLNDILYHTKAVRCGAPDKFIVADMPYLSYHLDSKTTIQNAGTLICAGGADAVKLEINNVNMLSQISSLTDAQIPVIAHIGMTPQSVNVFGGFKVQGKNTEQVQHIEKMAQLAQDAGASAIVIECVPSSVAQKITETLLIPTIGIGAGNCCDGQVLVLNDLLGMSKHTPKFAKQYLDGKS
;
A
#
# COMPACT_ATOMS: atom_id res chain seq x y z
N MET A 1 -7.39 19.57 12.22
CA MET A 1 -6.08 19.54 11.52
C MET A 1 -6.31 19.69 10.04
N LYS A 2 -5.34 20.26 9.27
CA LYS A 2 -5.44 20.28 7.80
C LYS A 2 -5.49 18.85 7.28
N LYS A 3 -6.39 18.54 6.34
CA LYS A 3 -6.46 17.23 5.68
C LYS A 3 -5.13 16.96 4.97
N PHE A 4 -4.56 15.75 5.18
CA PHE A 4 -3.39 15.26 4.44
C PHE A 4 -3.78 15.04 2.96
N THR A 5 -2.90 15.37 2.04
CA THR A 5 -3.15 15.29 0.59
C THR A 5 -2.00 14.59 -0.13
N ILE A 6 -2.17 14.24 -1.40
CA ILE A 6 -1.10 13.64 -2.19
C ILE A 6 0.15 14.54 -2.29
N ALA A 7 0.00 15.86 -2.26
CA ALA A 7 1.12 16.79 -2.26
C ALA A 7 1.94 16.72 -0.96
N ASP A 8 1.31 16.39 0.17
CA ASP A 8 1.99 16.31 1.46
C ASP A 8 2.99 15.14 1.51
N PHE A 9 2.83 14.12 0.66
CA PHE A 9 3.81 13.03 0.51
C PHE A 9 5.20 13.58 0.14
N SER A 10 5.31 14.37 -0.92
CA SER A 10 6.58 14.98 -1.35
C SER A 10 7.09 16.02 -0.34
N ILE A 11 6.18 16.79 0.27
CA ILE A 11 6.54 17.76 1.30
C ILE A 11 7.17 17.05 2.52
N TYR A 12 6.59 15.93 2.98
CA TYR A 12 7.14 15.19 4.12
C TYR A 12 8.52 14.62 3.81
N LYS A 13 8.74 14.10 2.59
CA LYS A 13 10.07 13.64 2.16
C LYS A 13 11.10 14.77 2.20
N THR A 14 10.80 15.93 1.63
CA THR A 14 11.74 17.07 1.62
C THR A 14 12.02 17.61 3.01
N GLN A 15 11.05 17.51 3.93
CA GLN A 15 11.19 17.91 5.34
C GLN A 15 11.76 16.80 6.23
N THR A 16 12.10 15.63 5.69
CA THR A 16 12.51 14.44 6.46
C THR A 16 11.51 14.03 7.54
N LYS A 17 10.24 14.38 7.36
CA LYS A 17 9.14 14.01 8.25
C LYS A 17 8.59 12.65 7.84
N LYS A 18 8.47 11.72 8.81
CA LYS A 18 7.98 10.38 8.52
C LYS A 18 6.48 10.35 8.26
N ILE A 19 6.08 9.61 7.22
CA ILE A 19 4.69 9.35 6.87
C ILE A 19 4.22 8.12 7.66
N THR A 20 3.11 8.27 8.37
CA THR A 20 2.48 7.16 9.08
C THR A 20 1.27 6.65 8.32
N MET A 21 1.27 5.34 8.02
CA MET A 21 0.17 4.67 7.35
C MET A 21 -0.26 3.44 8.15
N ILE A 22 -1.57 3.17 8.22
CA ILE A 22 -2.11 1.99 8.88
C ILE A 22 -3.29 1.44 8.08
N THR A 23 -3.50 0.12 8.11
CA THR A 23 -4.70 -0.43 7.47
C THR A 23 -5.93 -0.21 8.33
N ALA A 24 -7.09 -0.06 7.68
CA ALA A 24 -8.40 -0.16 8.31
C ALA A 24 -9.40 -0.75 7.32
N TYR A 25 -10.44 -1.43 7.84
CA TYR A 25 -11.39 -2.14 7.01
C TYR A 25 -12.85 -1.88 7.41
N ASP A 26 -13.10 -1.11 8.46
CA ASP A 26 -14.44 -0.81 8.96
C ASP A 26 -14.54 0.60 9.55
N PHE A 27 -15.78 0.98 9.84
CA PHE A 27 -16.12 2.29 10.39
C PHE A 27 -15.47 2.55 11.76
N ASN A 28 -15.52 1.57 12.67
CA ASN A 28 -15.08 1.78 14.06
C ASN A 28 -13.55 1.97 14.15
N HIS A 29 -12.77 1.11 13.47
CA HIS A 29 -11.33 1.28 13.40
C HIS A 29 -10.94 2.58 12.70
N ALA A 30 -11.62 2.94 11.61
CA ALA A 30 -11.37 4.19 10.92
C ALA A 30 -11.67 5.41 11.80
N GLN A 31 -12.72 5.40 12.61
CA GLN A 31 -13.06 6.46 13.54
C GLN A 31 -11.97 6.66 14.61
N LEU A 32 -11.46 5.56 15.19
CA LEU A 32 -10.32 5.62 16.12
C LEU A 32 -9.06 6.21 15.46
N ILE A 33 -8.78 5.82 14.23
CA ILE A 33 -7.64 6.36 13.49
C ILE A 33 -7.86 7.84 13.14
N ALA A 34 -9.09 8.26 12.87
CA ALA A 34 -9.41 9.66 12.57
C ALA A 34 -9.00 10.60 13.72
N GLU A 35 -9.14 10.15 14.97
CA GLU A 35 -8.77 10.89 16.18
C GLU A 35 -7.25 10.82 16.48
N SER A 36 -6.49 9.98 15.77
CA SER A 36 -5.07 9.76 15.99
C SER A 36 -4.17 10.68 15.16
N LEU A 37 -2.87 10.62 15.41
CA LEU A 37 -1.82 11.32 14.63
C LEU A 37 -1.41 10.56 13.36
N ILE A 38 -2.07 9.47 13.00
CA ILE A 38 -1.80 8.72 11.76
C ILE A 38 -2.16 9.61 10.56
N ASP A 39 -1.27 9.71 9.58
CA ASP A 39 -1.46 10.57 8.40
C ASP A 39 -2.42 9.96 7.38
N THR A 40 -2.29 8.65 7.11
CA THR A 40 -3.00 7.98 6.00
C THR A 40 -3.54 6.62 6.41
N ILE A 41 -4.63 6.21 5.75
CA ILE A 41 -5.25 4.89 5.92
C ILE A 41 -5.11 4.10 4.62
N LEU A 42 -4.76 2.82 4.73
CA LEU A 42 -4.77 1.87 3.62
C LEU A 42 -5.95 0.90 3.78
N VAL A 43 -6.84 0.87 2.80
CA VAL A 43 -7.82 -0.21 2.65
C VAL A 43 -7.18 -1.27 1.75
N GLY A 44 -6.43 -2.17 2.38
CA GLY A 44 -5.59 -3.14 1.70
C GLY A 44 -6.32 -4.44 1.36
N ASP A 45 -5.87 -5.14 0.32
CA ASP A 45 -6.34 -6.51 0.00
C ASP A 45 -5.91 -7.55 1.06
N SER A 46 -5.04 -7.16 1.99
CA SER A 46 -4.80 -7.88 3.26
C SER A 46 -6.09 -8.17 4.04
N LEU A 47 -7.21 -7.43 3.75
CA LEU A 47 -8.54 -7.77 4.27
C LEU A 47 -8.94 -9.23 4.00
N GLY A 48 -8.51 -9.80 2.88
CA GLY A 48 -8.73 -11.21 2.57
C GLY A 48 -8.24 -12.13 3.68
N MET A 49 -7.09 -11.80 4.26
CA MET A 49 -6.47 -12.60 5.33
C MET A 49 -7.02 -12.26 6.71
N VAL A 50 -7.16 -10.97 7.06
CA VAL A 50 -7.47 -10.54 8.43
C VAL A 50 -8.95 -10.31 8.70
N VAL A 51 -9.77 -10.17 7.65
CA VAL A 51 -11.24 -10.00 7.76
C VAL A 51 -11.99 -11.20 7.24
N GLN A 52 -11.63 -11.69 6.03
CA GLN A 52 -12.31 -12.81 5.37
C GLN A 52 -11.77 -14.19 5.78
N GLY A 53 -10.61 -14.26 6.47
CA GLY A 53 -9.99 -15.50 6.94
C GLY A 53 -9.34 -16.35 5.85
N SER A 54 -9.05 -15.77 4.68
CA SER A 54 -8.35 -16.44 3.59
C SER A 54 -6.85 -16.63 3.89
N ASN A 55 -6.21 -17.57 3.21
CA ASN A 55 -4.75 -17.79 3.35
C ASN A 55 -3.88 -16.82 2.53
N ASN A 56 -4.47 -16.05 1.63
CA ASN A 56 -3.81 -15.07 0.77
C ASN A 56 -4.80 -13.97 0.37
N THR A 57 -4.35 -13.02 -0.46
CA THR A 57 -5.14 -11.86 -0.91
C THR A 57 -5.85 -12.07 -2.26
N LEU A 58 -5.63 -13.20 -2.95
CA LEU A 58 -6.06 -13.40 -4.34
C LEU A 58 -7.58 -13.49 -4.53
N ASN A 59 -8.32 -13.84 -3.48
CA ASN A 59 -9.79 -13.96 -3.53
C ASN A 59 -10.52 -12.63 -3.30
N VAL A 60 -9.79 -11.56 -2.94
CA VAL A 60 -10.39 -10.25 -2.70
C VAL A 60 -10.86 -9.65 -4.01
N SER A 61 -12.13 -9.31 -4.08
CA SER A 61 -12.74 -8.66 -5.23
C SER A 61 -12.68 -7.13 -5.16
N LEU A 62 -12.88 -6.47 -6.31
CA LEU A 62 -13.02 -5.02 -6.35
C LEU A 62 -14.20 -4.54 -5.47
N ASN A 63 -15.29 -5.31 -5.43
CA ASN A 63 -16.46 -4.98 -4.62
C ASN A 63 -16.16 -5.07 -3.12
N ASP A 64 -15.30 -5.98 -2.69
CA ASP A 64 -14.87 -6.05 -1.29
C ASP A 64 -14.08 -4.79 -0.92
N ILE A 65 -13.08 -4.42 -1.72
CA ILE A 65 -12.32 -3.18 -1.49
C ILE A 65 -13.25 -1.97 -1.49
N LEU A 66 -14.17 -1.88 -2.45
CA LEU A 66 -15.15 -0.79 -2.53
C LEU A 66 -16.02 -0.70 -1.28
N TYR A 67 -16.55 -1.83 -0.81
CA TYR A 67 -17.39 -1.91 0.38
C TYR A 67 -16.64 -1.41 1.63
N HIS A 68 -15.44 -1.93 1.85
CA HIS A 68 -14.60 -1.57 2.99
C HIS A 68 -14.11 -0.10 2.89
N THR A 69 -13.77 0.39 1.68
CA THR A 69 -13.38 1.79 1.47
C THR A 69 -14.50 2.75 1.86
N LYS A 70 -15.76 2.46 1.49
CA LYS A 70 -16.93 3.24 1.91
C LYS A 70 -17.07 3.30 3.43
N ALA A 71 -16.96 2.16 4.10
CA ALA A 71 -17.05 2.08 5.56
C ALA A 71 -15.94 2.90 6.24
N VAL A 72 -14.70 2.76 5.75
CA VAL A 72 -13.54 3.52 6.24
C VAL A 72 -13.72 5.02 6.00
N ARG A 73 -14.19 5.45 4.81
CA ARG A 73 -14.45 6.87 4.52
C ARG A 73 -15.51 7.46 5.45
N CYS A 74 -16.56 6.70 5.77
CA CYS A 74 -17.56 7.14 6.75
C CYS A 74 -16.96 7.37 8.15
N GLY A 75 -16.05 6.51 8.60
CA GLY A 75 -15.39 6.63 9.90
C GLY A 75 -14.27 7.68 9.95
N ALA A 76 -13.63 7.96 8.82
CA ALA A 76 -12.48 8.86 8.73
C ALA A 76 -12.63 9.85 7.55
N PRO A 77 -13.60 10.79 7.60
CA PRO A 77 -13.94 11.66 6.47
C PRO A 77 -12.77 12.56 6.03
N ASP A 78 -11.89 12.94 6.97
CA ASP A 78 -10.80 13.89 6.72
C ASP A 78 -9.41 13.21 6.56
N LYS A 79 -9.31 11.89 6.71
CA LYS A 79 -8.05 11.17 6.47
C LYS A 79 -7.82 10.93 4.99
N PHE A 80 -6.54 10.88 4.59
CA PHE A 80 -6.14 10.44 3.26
C PHE A 80 -6.28 8.92 3.18
N ILE A 81 -7.11 8.42 2.28
CA ILE A 81 -7.40 7.00 2.11
C ILE A 81 -6.82 6.49 0.81
N VAL A 82 -5.98 5.46 0.91
CA VAL A 82 -5.47 4.68 -0.22
C VAL A 82 -6.27 3.39 -0.30
N ALA A 83 -6.81 3.05 -1.47
CA ALA A 83 -7.50 1.78 -1.70
C ALA A 83 -6.66 0.88 -2.60
N ASP A 84 -6.50 -0.38 -2.23
CA ASP A 84 -5.82 -1.36 -3.08
C ASP A 84 -6.66 -1.67 -4.32
N MET A 85 -5.99 -1.78 -5.46
CA MET A 85 -6.54 -2.48 -6.61
C MET A 85 -6.25 -3.97 -6.45
N PRO A 86 -7.28 -4.82 -6.23
CA PRO A 86 -7.07 -6.24 -5.96
C PRO A 86 -6.60 -6.99 -7.21
N TYR A 87 -6.14 -8.22 -7.00
CA TYR A 87 -5.66 -9.09 -8.07
C TYR A 87 -6.66 -9.18 -9.24
N LEU A 88 -6.15 -9.11 -10.47
CA LEU A 88 -6.88 -9.05 -11.74
C LEU A 88 -7.72 -7.79 -11.99
N SER A 89 -7.83 -6.85 -11.09
CA SER A 89 -8.57 -5.61 -11.32
C SER A 89 -7.84 -4.60 -12.22
N TYR A 90 -6.52 -4.77 -12.43
CA TYR A 90 -5.67 -3.87 -13.23
C TYR A 90 -4.70 -4.59 -14.19
N HIS A 91 -4.87 -5.91 -14.37
CA HIS A 91 -3.94 -6.72 -15.16
C HIS A 91 -4.36 -6.89 -16.63
N LEU A 92 -5.61 -6.58 -16.98
CA LEU A 92 -6.16 -6.88 -18.29
C LEU A 92 -5.81 -5.81 -19.33
N ASP A 93 -6.24 -4.60 -19.10
CA ASP A 93 -6.03 -3.44 -19.98
C ASP A 93 -6.21 -2.12 -19.23
N SER A 94 -5.72 -1.01 -19.82
CA SER A 94 -5.78 0.30 -19.20
C SER A 94 -7.20 0.84 -19.02
N LYS A 95 -8.12 0.53 -19.91
CA LYS A 95 -9.52 0.97 -19.81
C LYS A 95 -10.19 0.37 -18.57
N THR A 96 -10.05 -0.94 -18.39
CA THR A 96 -10.55 -1.65 -17.20
C THR A 96 -9.88 -1.14 -15.94
N THR A 97 -8.56 -0.90 -15.99
CA THR A 97 -7.81 -0.34 -14.87
C THR A 97 -8.34 1.02 -14.43
N ILE A 98 -8.54 1.95 -15.38
CA ILE A 98 -9.10 3.29 -15.09
C ILE A 98 -10.52 3.20 -14.54
N GLN A 99 -11.37 2.34 -15.10
CA GLN A 99 -12.75 2.15 -14.63
C GLN A 99 -12.78 1.62 -13.19
N ASN A 100 -11.97 0.63 -12.87
CA ASN A 100 -11.89 0.03 -11.53
C ASN A 100 -11.33 1.03 -10.51
N ALA A 101 -10.25 1.72 -10.84
CA ALA A 101 -9.69 2.77 -9.98
C ALA A 101 -10.69 3.92 -9.77
N GLY A 102 -11.34 4.37 -10.86
CA GLY A 102 -12.39 5.40 -10.81
C GLY A 102 -13.57 4.99 -9.89
N THR A 103 -13.93 3.71 -9.87
CA THR A 103 -14.94 3.18 -8.94
C THR A 103 -14.50 3.33 -7.48
N LEU A 104 -13.25 3.02 -7.15
CA LEU A 104 -12.71 3.16 -5.80
C LEU A 104 -12.62 4.64 -5.37
N ILE A 105 -12.25 5.54 -6.28
CA ILE A 105 -12.19 6.98 -6.03
C ILE A 105 -13.61 7.56 -5.89
N CYS A 106 -14.45 7.44 -6.92
CA CYS A 106 -15.73 8.15 -6.99
C CYS A 106 -16.80 7.55 -6.08
N ALA A 107 -16.93 6.22 -6.09
CA ALA A 107 -17.96 5.54 -5.29
C ALA A 107 -17.44 5.09 -3.92
N GLY A 108 -16.15 4.78 -3.79
CA GLY A 108 -15.51 4.36 -2.54
C GLY A 108 -15.09 5.53 -1.66
N GLY A 109 -14.75 6.68 -2.27
CA GLY A 109 -14.21 7.84 -1.58
C GLY A 109 -12.72 7.71 -1.25
N ALA A 110 -11.97 6.86 -1.95
CA ALA A 110 -10.51 6.84 -1.85
C ALA A 110 -9.90 8.14 -2.40
N ASP A 111 -8.73 8.54 -1.89
CA ASP A 111 -7.98 9.69 -2.40
C ASP A 111 -6.86 9.24 -3.38
N ALA A 112 -6.45 7.97 -3.31
CA ALA A 112 -5.47 7.34 -4.20
C ALA A 112 -5.73 5.84 -4.32
N VAL A 113 -5.14 5.20 -5.33
CA VAL A 113 -5.14 3.73 -5.45
C VAL A 113 -3.72 3.17 -5.31
N LYS A 114 -3.59 1.91 -4.83
CA LYS A 114 -2.32 1.17 -4.77
C LYS A 114 -2.32 0.01 -5.75
N LEU A 115 -1.20 -0.19 -6.46
CA LEU A 115 -0.98 -1.30 -7.40
C LEU A 115 0.33 -2.00 -7.09
N GLU A 116 0.33 -3.33 -7.14
CA GLU A 116 1.54 -4.13 -7.07
C GLU A 116 2.22 -4.24 -8.44
N ILE A 117 3.52 -3.95 -8.48
CA ILE A 117 4.30 -4.00 -9.71
C ILE A 117 5.56 -4.85 -9.52
N ASN A 118 5.64 -5.95 -10.24
CA ASN A 118 6.80 -6.84 -10.22
C ASN A 118 7.41 -7.07 -11.62
N ASN A 119 6.83 -6.46 -12.65
CA ASN A 119 7.34 -6.51 -14.02
C ASN A 119 7.04 -5.21 -14.77
N VAL A 120 7.80 -4.96 -15.83
CA VAL A 120 7.71 -3.72 -16.62
C VAL A 120 6.36 -3.51 -17.32
N ASN A 121 5.62 -4.57 -17.60
CA ASN A 121 4.32 -4.45 -18.28
C ASN A 121 3.27 -3.76 -17.39
N MET A 122 3.42 -3.83 -16.07
CA MET A 122 2.52 -3.16 -15.12
C MET A 122 2.70 -1.64 -15.08
N LEU A 123 3.82 -1.11 -15.55
CA LEU A 123 4.09 0.33 -15.53
C LEU A 123 3.13 1.13 -16.41
N SER A 124 2.66 0.55 -17.50
CA SER A 124 1.65 1.18 -18.36
C SER A 124 0.33 1.46 -17.63
N GLN A 125 0.00 0.66 -16.61
CA GLN A 125 -1.18 0.89 -15.79
C GLN A 125 -1.00 2.12 -14.89
N ILE A 126 0.21 2.33 -14.33
CA ILE A 126 0.52 3.55 -13.57
C ILE A 126 0.37 4.77 -14.46
N SER A 127 1.01 4.78 -15.64
CA SER A 127 0.92 5.90 -16.57
C SER A 127 -0.53 6.19 -16.98
N SER A 128 -1.30 5.15 -17.30
CA SER A 128 -2.70 5.31 -17.69
C SER A 128 -3.57 5.92 -16.58
N LEU A 129 -3.32 5.57 -15.32
CA LEU A 129 -4.02 6.13 -14.17
C LEU A 129 -3.62 7.58 -13.91
N THR A 130 -2.33 7.88 -13.98
CA THR A 130 -1.82 9.26 -13.76
C THR A 130 -2.26 10.21 -14.89
N ASP A 131 -2.31 9.75 -16.13
CA ASP A 131 -2.89 10.49 -17.26
C ASP A 131 -4.38 10.77 -17.05
N ALA A 132 -5.10 9.84 -16.39
CA ALA A 132 -6.49 10.02 -15.99
C ALA A 132 -6.66 10.85 -14.70
N GLN A 133 -5.58 11.46 -14.17
CA GLN A 133 -5.56 12.27 -12.94
C GLN A 133 -5.91 11.49 -11.67
N ILE A 134 -5.65 10.18 -11.64
CA ILE A 134 -5.83 9.32 -10.47
C ILE A 134 -4.47 9.16 -9.78
N PRO A 135 -4.31 9.58 -8.50
CA PRO A 135 -3.06 9.40 -7.77
C PRO A 135 -2.76 7.91 -7.51
N VAL A 136 -1.51 7.51 -7.75
CA VAL A 136 -1.06 6.12 -7.66
C VAL A 136 0.04 5.96 -6.62
N ILE A 137 -0.10 4.96 -5.76
CA ILE A 137 0.97 4.42 -4.92
C ILE A 137 1.41 3.09 -5.54
N ALA A 138 2.67 3.00 -5.95
CA ALA A 138 3.23 1.73 -6.44
C ALA A 138 3.64 0.83 -5.28
N HIS A 139 3.62 -0.49 -5.46
CA HIS A 139 4.07 -1.45 -4.45
C HIS A 139 5.06 -2.43 -5.07
N ILE A 140 6.25 -2.54 -4.47
CA ILE A 140 7.37 -3.37 -4.92
C ILE A 140 7.94 -4.23 -3.80
N GLY A 141 8.82 -5.15 -4.15
CA GLY A 141 9.43 -6.11 -3.22
C GLY A 141 8.62 -7.38 -3.15
N MET A 142 8.22 -7.79 -1.95
CA MET A 142 7.23 -8.86 -1.78
C MET A 142 5.86 -8.30 -2.09
N THR A 143 5.28 -8.71 -3.19
CA THR A 143 3.94 -8.34 -3.62
C THR A 143 2.98 -9.50 -3.34
N PRO A 144 2.05 -9.39 -2.34
CA PRO A 144 1.15 -10.47 -1.93
C PRO A 144 0.35 -11.11 -3.07
N GLN A 145 -0.06 -10.33 -4.07
CA GLN A 145 -0.76 -10.82 -5.25
C GLN A 145 0.09 -11.74 -6.13
N SER A 146 1.42 -11.68 -5.99
CA SER A 146 2.37 -12.55 -6.69
C SER A 146 2.76 -13.80 -5.89
N VAL A 147 2.04 -14.12 -4.80
CA VAL A 147 2.38 -15.22 -3.87
C VAL A 147 2.59 -16.56 -4.57
N ASN A 148 1.82 -16.85 -5.60
CA ASN A 148 1.97 -18.10 -6.38
C ASN A 148 3.27 -18.11 -7.20
N VAL A 149 3.69 -16.98 -7.75
CA VAL A 149 4.93 -16.83 -8.51
C VAL A 149 6.15 -16.96 -7.59
N PHE A 150 6.08 -16.35 -6.40
CA PHE A 150 7.16 -16.42 -5.42
C PHE A 150 7.21 -17.74 -4.63
N GLY A 151 6.16 -18.57 -4.73
CA GLY A 151 6.04 -19.80 -3.96
C GLY A 151 5.92 -19.51 -2.45
N GLY A 152 5.14 -18.50 -2.08
CA GLY A 152 4.84 -18.08 -0.70
C GLY A 152 5.37 -16.67 -0.35
N PHE A 153 5.09 -16.25 0.89
CA PHE A 153 5.56 -14.97 1.43
C PHE A 153 7.05 -15.03 1.77
N LYS A 154 7.90 -14.47 0.92
CA LYS A 154 9.36 -14.54 1.04
C LYS A 154 9.99 -13.17 0.88
N VAL A 155 11.02 -12.89 1.68
CA VAL A 155 11.87 -11.70 1.52
C VAL A 155 12.45 -11.68 0.10
N GLN A 156 12.28 -10.56 -0.60
CA GLN A 156 12.82 -10.30 -1.93
C GLN A 156 14.12 -9.49 -1.85
N GLY A 157 14.95 -9.52 -2.90
CA GLY A 157 16.22 -8.78 -2.90
C GLY A 157 17.33 -9.47 -2.12
N LYS A 158 17.38 -10.82 -2.11
CA LYS A 158 18.42 -11.60 -1.42
C LYS A 158 19.70 -11.80 -2.22
N ASN A 159 19.65 -11.60 -3.52
CA ASN A 159 20.79 -11.69 -4.42
C ASN A 159 20.87 -10.43 -5.31
N THR A 160 22.00 -10.25 -5.98
CA THR A 160 22.29 -9.06 -6.79
C THR A 160 21.27 -8.84 -7.89
N GLU A 161 20.81 -9.88 -8.57
CA GLU A 161 19.82 -9.79 -9.65
C GLU A 161 18.47 -9.29 -9.13
N GLN A 162 17.98 -9.85 -8.02
CA GLN A 162 16.74 -9.40 -7.38
C GLN A 162 16.85 -7.95 -6.89
N VAL A 163 17.99 -7.55 -6.33
CA VAL A 163 18.24 -6.17 -5.90
C VAL A 163 18.14 -5.21 -7.08
N GLN A 164 18.86 -5.49 -8.16
CA GLN A 164 18.85 -4.68 -9.38
C GLN A 164 17.46 -4.59 -9.97
N HIS A 165 16.71 -5.69 -9.97
CA HIS A 165 15.32 -5.70 -10.44
C HIS A 165 14.43 -4.77 -9.60
N ILE A 166 14.49 -4.85 -8.27
CA ILE A 166 13.67 -4.02 -7.37
C ILE A 166 14.03 -2.54 -7.52
N GLU A 167 15.33 -2.20 -7.54
CA GLU A 167 15.82 -0.84 -7.78
C GLU A 167 15.32 -0.28 -9.12
N LYS A 168 15.40 -1.07 -10.19
CA LYS A 168 14.89 -0.71 -11.51
C LYS A 168 13.38 -0.48 -11.50
N MET A 169 12.62 -1.38 -10.87
CA MET A 169 11.16 -1.22 -10.77
C MET A 169 10.77 0.03 -9.99
N ALA A 170 11.49 0.36 -8.92
CA ALA A 170 11.29 1.57 -8.15
C ALA A 170 11.47 2.84 -9.00
N GLN A 171 12.56 2.93 -9.76
CA GLN A 171 12.82 4.07 -10.64
C GLN A 171 11.77 4.18 -11.74
N LEU A 172 11.46 3.08 -12.42
CA LEU A 172 10.48 3.06 -13.49
C LEU A 172 9.06 3.40 -13.00
N ALA A 173 8.70 3.03 -11.76
CA ALA A 173 7.42 3.41 -11.17
C ALA A 173 7.34 4.92 -10.94
N GLN A 174 8.41 5.55 -10.45
CA GLN A 174 8.49 7.01 -10.35
C GLN A 174 8.36 7.66 -11.72
N ASP A 175 9.10 7.18 -12.72
CA ASP A 175 9.08 7.73 -14.07
C ASP A 175 7.70 7.58 -14.75
N ALA A 176 6.95 6.53 -14.38
CA ALA A 176 5.57 6.33 -14.82
C ALA A 176 4.54 7.23 -14.11
N GLY A 177 4.96 8.03 -13.11
CA GLY A 177 4.13 9.01 -12.42
C GLY A 177 3.58 8.57 -11.06
N ALA A 178 4.08 7.47 -10.46
CA ALA A 178 3.69 7.12 -9.09
C ALA A 178 4.03 8.25 -8.11
N SER A 179 3.12 8.51 -7.17
CA SER A 179 3.27 9.58 -6.17
C SER A 179 4.03 9.14 -4.92
N ALA A 180 4.07 7.84 -4.64
CA ALA A 180 4.83 7.20 -3.58
C ALA A 180 5.05 5.72 -3.91
N ILE A 181 5.94 5.05 -3.17
CA ILE A 181 6.21 3.61 -3.34
C ILE A 181 6.14 2.92 -1.98
N VAL A 182 5.32 1.87 -1.88
CA VAL A 182 5.40 0.89 -0.79
C VAL A 182 6.52 -0.10 -1.11
N ILE A 183 7.39 -0.36 -0.13
CA ILE A 183 8.49 -1.33 -0.22
C ILE A 183 8.25 -2.40 0.85
N GLU A 184 7.95 -3.64 0.40
CA GLU A 184 7.62 -4.73 1.33
C GLU A 184 8.67 -5.83 1.35
N CYS A 185 9.05 -6.24 2.58
CA CYS A 185 9.88 -7.42 2.85
C CYS A 185 11.13 -7.49 1.97
N VAL A 186 11.92 -6.41 1.95
CA VAL A 186 13.26 -6.36 1.34
C VAL A 186 14.33 -6.06 2.42
N PRO A 187 15.60 -6.38 2.18
CA PRO A 187 16.67 -6.00 3.09
C PRO A 187 16.72 -4.47 3.31
N SER A 188 16.97 -4.05 4.54
CA SER A 188 16.97 -2.62 4.90
C SER A 188 17.96 -1.78 4.09
N SER A 189 19.11 -2.33 3.71
CA SER A 189 20.08 -1.65 2.85
C SER A 189 19.56 -1.39 1.43
N VAL A 190 18.73 -2.29 0.89
CA VAL A 190 18.08 -2.11 -0.43
C VAL A 190 17.03 -1.02 -0.34
N ALA A 191 16.17 -1.07 0.69
CA ALA A 191 15.15 -0.05 0.92
C ALA A 191 15.77 1.33 1.15
N GLN A 192 16.87 1.41 1.91
CA GLN A 192 17.63 2.64 2.12
C GLN A 192 18.12 3.25 0.81
N LYS A 193 18.80 2.46 -0.02
CA LYS A 193 19.33 2.91 -1.31
C LYS A 193 18.21 3.43 -2.23
N ILE A 194 17.08 2.71 -2.31
CA ILE A 194 15.91 3.15 -3.08
C ILE A 194 15.38 4.48 -2.54
N THR A 195 15.24 4.61 -1.21
CA THR A 195 14.75 5.83 -0.57
C THR A 195 15.63 7.05 -0.85
N GLU A 196 16.95 6.87 -0.84
CA GLU A 196 17.93 7.93 -1.11
C GLU A 196 17.97 8.32 -2.61
N THR A 197 17.64 7.38 -3.51
CA THR A 197 17.70 7.59 -4.96
C THR A 197 16.45 8.28 -5.51
N LEU A 198 15.27 7.92 -4.99
CA LEU A 198 14.00 8.41 -5.52
C LEU A 198 13.66 9.84 -5.05
N LEU A 199 12.96 10.58 -5.90
CA LEU A 199 12.39 11.88 -5.55
C LEU A 199 11.04 11.76 -4.81
N ILE A 200 10.28 10.70 -5.10
CA ILE A 200 9.01 10.39 -4.43
C ILE A 200 9.27 9.63 -3.12
N PRO A 201 8.38 9.74 -2.10
CA PRO A 201 8.58 9.08 -0.83
C PRO A 201 8.38 7.56 -0.91
N THR A 202 9.11 6.87 -0.04
CA THR A 202 9.01 5.42 0.17
C THR A 202 8.31 5.13 1.50
N ILE A 203 7.44 4.11 1.51
CA ILE A 203 6.71 3.64 2.69
C ILE A 203 7.09 2.18 2.92
N GLY A 204 7.79 1.89 3.99
CA GLY A 204 8.30 0.55 4.29
C GLY A 204 7.30 -0.32 5.05
N ILE A 205 7.33 -1.62 4.77
CA ILE A 205 6.76 -2.67 5.62
C ILE A 205 7.69 -3.87 5.62
N GLY A 206 8.29 -4.19 6.77
CA GLY A 206 9.33 -5.21 6.83
C GLY A 206 10.58 -4.88 5.99
N ALA A 207 10.87 -3.59 5.78
CA ALA A 207 11.96 -3.09 4.95
C ALA A 207 12.99 -2.24 5.74
N GLY A 208 12.97 -2.32 7.07
CA GLY A 208 13.80 -1.50 7.95
C GLY A 208 13.21 -0.12 8.23
N ASN A 209 13.99 0.78 8.82
CA ASN A 209 13.53 2.09 9.32
C ASN A 209 13.98 3.28 8.45
N CYS A 210 14.66 3.02 7.34
CA CYS A 210 15.24 4.07 6.50
C CYS A 210 14.25 4.70 5.52
N CYS A 211 13.08 4.08 5.27
CA CYS A 211 12.05 4.62 4.41
C CYS A 211 11.48 5.95 4.94
N ASP A 212 10.89 6.75 4.06
CA ASP A 212 10.26 8.03 4.41
C ASP A 212 8.97 7.84 5.24
N GLY A 213 8.38 6.66 5.22
CA GLY A 213 7.23 6.29 6.04
C GLY A 213 7.20 4.80 6.36
N GLN A 214 6.18 4.40 7.13
CA GLN A 214 5.90 3.00 7.46
C GLN A 214 4.40 2.73 7.33
N VAL A 215 4.06 1.53 6.84
CA VAL A 215 2.70 0.99 6.90
C VAL A 215 2.70 -0.31 7.72
N LEU A 216 1.66 -0.51 8.50
CA LEU A 216 1.42 -1.75 9.24
C LEU A 216 -0.06 -2.15 9.17
N VAL A 217 -0.30 -3.45 9.29
CA VAL A 217 -1.66 -4.00 9.40
C VAL A 217 -2.16 -3.78 10.82
N LEU A 218 -3.31 -3.11 10.97
CA LEU A 218 -3.87 -2.78 12.29
C LEU A 218 -4.05 -4.02 13.16
N ASN A 219 -4.54 -5.11 12.59
CA ASN A 219 -4.75 -6.38 13.31
C ASN A 219 -3.45 -6.94 13.91
N ASP A 220 -2.30 -6.72 13.25
CA ASP A 220 -1.00 -7.13 13.80
C ASP A 220 -0.62 -6.28 15.02
N LEU A 221 -0.85 -4.98 14.96
CA LEU A 221 -0.56 -4.06 16.08
C LEU A 221 -1.45 -4.34 17.29
N LEU A 222 -2.72 -4.70 17.05
CA LEU A 222 -3.70 -5.02 18.09
C LEU A 222 -3.56 -6.46 18.60
N GLY A 223 -2.65 -7.27 18.07
CA GLY A 223 -2.47 -8.66 18.48
C GLY A 223 -3.63 -9.59 18.09
N MET A 224 -4.45 -9.18 17.12
CA MET A 224 -5.62 -9.96 16.64
C MET A 224 -5.25 -10.99 15.57
N SER A 225 -4.11 -10.81 14.89
CA SER A 225 -3.66 -11.74 13.84
C SER A 225 -3.25 -13.09 14.41
N LYS A 226 -3.58 -14.17 13.68
CA LYS A 226 -3.16 -15.54 14.05
C LYS A 226 -1.63 -15.66 14.11
N HIS A 227 -0.95 -15.03 13.17
CA HIS A 227 0.51 -14.98 13.07
C HIS A 227 0.92 -13.53 12.78
N THR A 228 1.57 -12.88 13.74
CA THR A 228 2.10 -11.53 13.57
C THR A 228 3.49 -11.61 12.94
N PRO A 229 3.75 -10.87 11.86
CA PRO A 229 5.08 -10.80 11.25
C PRO A 229 6.13 -10.28 12.26
N LYS A 230 7.38 -10.76 12.16
CA LYS A 230 8.47 -10.38 13.08
C LYS A 230 8.77 -8.87 13.11
N PHE A 231 8.45 -8.15 12.03
CA PHE A 231 8.65 -6.71 11.94
C PHE A 231 7.52 -5.88 12.58
N ALA A 232 6.38 -6.50 12.88
CA ALA A 232 5.25 -5.81 13.51
C ALA A 232 5.29 -6.01 15.03
N LYS A 233 5.37 -4.89 15.78
CA LYS A 233 5.26 -4.90 17.23
C LYS A 233 3.79 -4.97 17.63
N GLN A 234 3.44 -5.93 18.46
CA GLN A 234 2.14 -5.98 19.12
C GLN A 234 2.11 -4.99 20.29
N TYR A 235 1.06 -4.19 20.37
CA TYR A 235 0.84 -3.23 21.45
C TYR A 235 -0.29 -3.66 22.39
N LEU A 236 -1.18 -4.54 21.93
CA LEU A 236 -2.27 -5.13 22.69
C LEU A 236 -2.28 -6.65 22.51
N ASP A 237 -2.91 -7.35 23.42
CA ASP A 237 -3.25 -8.77 23.29
C ASP A 237 -4.73 -8.90 22.92
N GLY A 238 -5.06 -8.69 21.67
CA GLY A 238 -6.42 -8.73 21.15
C GLY A 238 -7.04 -10.14 21.09
N LYS A 239 -6.33 -11.16 21.60
CA LYS A 239 -6.82 -12.55 21.68
C LYS A 239 -7.25 -12.95 23.10
N SER A 240 -6.94 -12.16 24.12
CA SER A 240 -7.31 -12.38 25.52
C SER A 240 -8.63 -11.70 25.89
#